data_f79efe48504b9ca95f40b3f53ebe79e1
#
_entry.id   f79efe48504b9ca95f40b3f53ebe79e1
#
_cell.length_a   1.000
_cell.length_b   1.000
_cell.length_c   1.000
_cell.angle_alpha   90.00
_cell.angle_beta   90.00
_cell.angle_gamma   90.00
#
_symmetry.space_group_name_H-M   'P 1'
#
loop_
_entity.id
_entity.type
_entity.pdbx_description
1 polymer ?
#
loop_
_entity_poly.entity_id
_entity_poly.type
_entity_poly.pdbx_seq_one_letter_code
_entity_poly.pdbx_strand_id
1 'polypeptide(L)'
;MITIEFENDKALFEESFAYAAQQVRRLVEKHPDFYPMYTKDGKWKHEGPAWTHWCDGFLPGMMWLFHKRLENGNGGSEYWLKQSIRYSKPLEPRKFDRDVHDLGFIFLSTYYRWYQLTKDPALNDVLIEAGRTMSLRFREKGQYLRSFVAENSLFIDIMMNVGIIFYAARETGDKRLRDVAIRHALTTRRVLVRGDGSTAHEGIFDTDSGEFLKQTTQQGHRGDSCWSRGLAWALYGFGTCYEYSRDPRFLETAEACADFYITHTPADGVPPWDFGASVESRKLLDTSAAAIAASGLLRLSRLLHDPVKGHFYWSTATHILRTLSNKHLGKPEPGWEGVLKGGVYHIHKKLGVSESVMWGEYFFVEALEHALRYL
;
A
#
# COMPACT_ATOMS: atom_id res chain seq x y z
N MET A 1 15.25 -22.26 -20.99
CA MET A 1 14.47 -21.02 -21.20
C MET A 1 14.04 -20.38 -19.87
N ILE A 2 13.41 -21.11 -18.93
CA ILE A 2 12.98 -20.59 -17.63
C ILE A 2 14.14 -20.01 -16.81
N THR A 3 15.29 -20.65 -16.74
CA THR A 3 16.47 -20.20 -15.96
C THR A 3 17.02 -18.85 -16.43
N ILE A 4 16.99 -18.57 -17.75
CA ILE A 4 17.50 -17.33 -18.34
C ILE A 4 16.54 -16.15 -18.05
N GLU A 5 15.23 -16.38 -18.02
CA GLU A 5 14.25 -15.34 -17.64
C GLU A 5 14.40 -14.94 -16.17
N PHE A 6 14.60 -15.91 -15.25
CA PHE A 6 14.83 -15.63 -13.84
C PHE A 6 16.13 -14.85 -13.58
N GLU A 7 17.22 -15.17 -14.27
CA GLU A 7 18.48 -14.44 -14.13
C GLU A 7 18.37 -13.00 -14.65
N ASN A 8 17.63 -12.79 -15.75
CA ASN A 8 17.38 -11.46 -16.29
C ASN A 8 16.48 -10.62 -15.36
N ASP A 9 15.46 -11.22 -14.76
CA ASP A 9 14.59 -10.53 -13.80
C ASP A 9 15.34 -10.13 -12.54
N LYS A 10 16.19 -11.02 -12.02
CA LYS A 10 17.02 -10.72 -10.84
C LYS A 10 17.91 -9.51 -11.07
N ALA A 11 18.64 -9.49 -12.17
CA ALA A 11 19.53 -8.38 -12.50
C ALA A 11 18.76 -7.05 -12.67
N LEU A 12 17.62 -7.07 -13.39
CA LEU A 12 16.76 -5.92 -13.59
C LEU A 12 16.20 -5.37 -12.27
N PHE A 13 15.74 -6.28 -11.39
CA PHE A 13 15.14 -5.88 -10.10
C PHE A 13 16.21 -5.37 -9.13
N GLU A 14 17.41 -5.94 -9.14
CA GLU A 14 18.56 -5.41 -8.36
C GLU A 14 18.97 -4.01 -8.85
N GLU A 15 19.03 -3.79 -10.16
CA GLU A 15 19.31 -2.46 -10.74
C GLU A 15 18.22 -1.44 -10.36
N SER A 16 16.95 -1.84 -10.44
CA SER A 16 15.80 -0.99 -10.10
C SER A 16 15.78 -0.65 -8.60
N PHE A 17 16.11 -1.61 -7.74
CA PHE A 17 16.23 -1.43 -6.31
C PHE A 17 17.37 -0.47 -5.95
N ALA A 18 18.52 -0.64 -6.59
CA ALA A 18 19.69 0.24 -6.42
C ALA A 18 19.38 1.68 -6.89
N TYR A 19 18.67 1.82 -8.03
CA TYR A 19 18.20 3.12 -8.49
C TYR A 19 17.26 3.80 -7.50
N ALA A 20 16.29 3.06 -6.95
CA ALA A 20 15.39 3.58 -5.92
C ALA A 20 16.17 4.06 -4.68
N ALA A 21 17.13 3.27 -4.22
CA ALA A 21 17.99 3.67 -3.09
C ALA A 21 18.79 4.96 -3.41
N GLN A 22 19.30 5.10 -4.63
CA GLN A 22 19.99 6.32 -5.04
C GLN A 22 19.07 7.55 -5.05
N GLN A 23 17.83 7.42 -5.56
CA GLN A 23 16.88 8.53 -5.59
C GLN A 23 16.47 8.95 -4.18
N VAL A 24 16.20 7.99 -3.30
CA VAL A 24 15.87 8.27 -1.89
C VAL A 24 17.05 8.92 -1.17
N ARG A 25 18.28 8.49 -1.44
CA ARG A 25 19.47 9.14 -0.89
C ARG A 25 19.57 10.61 -1.32
N ARG A 26 19.40 10.89 -2.60
CA ARG A 26 19.39 12.28 -3.14
C ARG A 26 18.30 13.13 -2.49
N LEU A 27 17.10 12.56 -2.32
CA LEU A 27 16.00 13.24 -1.65
C LEU A 27 16.38 13.64 -0.22
N VAL A 28 16.90 12.70 0.58
CA VAL A 28 17.28 12.93 1.98
C VAL A 28 18.43 13.94 2.12
N GLU A 29 19.40 13.90 1.22
CA GLU A 29 20.52 14.83 1.21
C GLU A 29 20.12 16.24 0.79
N LYS A 30 19.21 16.36 -0.18
CA LYS A 30 18.72 17.64 -0.71
C LYS A 30 17.69 18.29 0.21
N HIS A 31 16.82 17.48 0.83
CA HIS A 31 15.69 17.90 1.63
C HIS A 31 15.63 17.11 2.95
N PRO A 32 16.55 17.36 3.89
CA PRO A 32 16.59 16.63 5.15
C PRO A 32 15.32 16.90 5.98
N ASP A 33 14.84 15.84 6.65
CA ASP A 33 13.67 15.85 7.54
C ASP A 33 12.32 16.17 6.85
N PHE A 34 12.28 16.03 5.54
CA PHE A 34 11.09 16.23 4.73
C PHE A 34 10.41 14.91 4.38
N TYR A 35 9.08 14.87 4.47
CA TYR A 35 8.24 13.72 4.09
C TYR A 35 7.42 14.10 2.86
N PRO A 36 7.86 13.74 1.65
CA PRO A 36 7.15 14.08 0.42
C PRO A 36 5.92 13.19 0.21
N MET A 37 4.94 13.73 -0.50
CA MET A 37 3.75 12.99 -0.88
C MET A 37 3.72 12.68 -2.37
N TYR A 38 3.93 13.68 -3.24
CA TYR A 38 3.97 13.53 -4.69
C TYR A 38 4.88 14.58 -5.33
N THR A 39 5.32 14.32 -6.56
CA THR A 39 6.08 15.30 -7.36
C THR A 39 5.14 16.23 -8.13
N LYS A 40 5.66 17.36 -8.53
CA LYS A 40 5.11 18.25 -9.54
C LYS A 40 6.20 18.55 -10.56
N ASP A 41 5.94 18.24 -11.81
CA ASP A 41 6.93 18.33 -12.89
C ASP A 41 8.23 17.56 -12.53
N GLY A 42 8.07 16.37 -11.94
CA GLY A 42 9.17 15.50 -11.51
C GLY A 42 9.93 15.96 -10.27
N LYS A 43 9.53 17.04 -9.60
CA LYS A 43 10.17 17.57 -8.39
C LYS A 43 9.31 17.32 -7.17
N TRP A 44 9.92 16.84 -6.08
CA TRP A 44 9.18 16.65 -4.83
C TRP A 44 8.63 17.97 -4.32
N LYS A 45 7.32 17.98 -4.06
CA LYS A 45 6.63 19.16 -3.61
C LYS A 45 6.79 19.37 -2.12
N HIS A 46 7.26 20.56 -1.73
CA HIS A 46 7.44 20.97 -0.35
C HIS A 46 6.24 21.73 0.23
N GLU A 47 5.39 22.28 -0.64
CA GLU A 47 4.27 23.14 -0.25
C GLU A 47 2.95 22.57 -0.78
N GLY A 48 1.88 22.86 -0.08
CA GLY A 48 0.52 22.50 -0.44
C GLY A 48 -0.13 21.51 0.50
N PRO A 49 -1.40 21.17 0.29
CA PRO A 49 -2.15 20.34 1.22
C PRO A 49 -1.57 18.93 1.29
N ALA A 50 -1.00 18.61 2.45
CA ALA A 50 -0.64 17.27 2.86
C ALA A 50 -1.74 16.77 3.80
N TRP A 51 -2.87 16.33 3.26
CA TRP A 51 -3.98 15.87 4.09
C TRP A 51 -3.51 14.75 5.02
N THR A 52 -3.75 14.96 6.29
CA THR A 52 -3.49 13.98 7.35
C THR A 52 -2.07 13.43 7.42
N HIS A 53 -1.16 13.81 6.53
CA HIS A 53 0.21 13.23 6.45
C HIS A 53 0.21 11.69 6.47
N TRP A 54 -0.73 11.10 5.76
CA TRP A 54 -1.03 9.67 5.81
C TRP A 54 0.10 8.77 5.24
N CYS A 55 0.93 9.32 4.36
CA CYS A 55 1.99 8.60 3.68
C CYS A 55 3.38 8.79 4.31
N ASP A 56 3.50 9.50 5.45
CA ASP A 56 4.80 9.82 6.06
C ASP A 56 5.61 8.58 6.47
N GLY A 57 4.96 7.44 6.66
CA GLY A 57 5.64 6.18 6.95
C GLY A 57 6.38 5.55 5.76
N PHE A 58 6.04 5.91 4.51
CA PHE A 58 6.54 5.19 3.35
C PHE A 58 8.00 5.53 3.01
N LEU A 59 8.42 6.78 3.13
CA LEU A 59 9.82 7.15 2.93
C LEU A 59 10.76 6.40 3.89
N PRO A 60 10.57 6.47 5.23
CA PRO A 60 11.38 5.65 6.14
C PRO A 60 11.14 4.14 5.95
N GLY A 61 9.97 3.74 5.50
CA GLY A 61 9.68 2.34 5.14
C GLY A 61 10.60 1.81 4.04
N MET A 62 10.86 2.59 2.98
CA MET A 62 11.86 2.25 1.96
C MET A 62 13.27 2.16 2.55
N MET A 63 13.64 3.08 3.43
CA MET A 63 14.97 3.07 4.07
C MET A 63 15.19 1.78 4.88
N TRP A 64 14.15 1.27 5.59
CA TRP A 64 14.20 -0.01 6.29
C TRP A 64 14.38 -1.18 5.32
N LEU A 65 13.76 -1.13 4.14
CA LEU A 65 13.94 -2.15 3.10
C LEU A 65 15.36 -2.12 2.52
N PHE A 66 15.92 -0.92 2.29
CA PHE A 66 17.31 -0.76 1.84
C PHE A 66 18.30 -1.27 2.89
N HIS A 67 18.11 -0.92 4.17
CA HIS A 67 18.94 -1.43 5.26
C HIS A 67 18.95 -2.95 5.27
N LYS A 68 17.77 -3.57 5.30
CA LYS A 68 17.64 -5.02 5.37
C LYS A 68 18.31 -5.76 4.21
N ARG A 69 18.18 -5.24 2.98
CA ARG A 69 18.79 -5.89 1.82
C ARG A 69 20.32 -5.74 1.78
N LEU A 70 20.83 -4.62 2.25
CA LEU A 70 22.26 -4.32 2.26
C LEU A 70 22.98 -4.84 3.51
N GLU A 71 22.27 -5.37 4.51
CA GLU A 71 22.85 -5.92 5.75
C GLU A 71 23.84 -7.06 5.48
N ASN A 72 23.62 -7.80 4.39
CA ASN A 72 24.48 -8.90 3.94
C ASN A 72 25.48 -8.52 2.85
N GLY A 73 25.70 -7.21 2.59
CA GLY A 73 26.55 -6.72 1.50
C GLY A 73 27.23 -5.38 1.79
N ASN A 74 28.18 -5.02 0.94
CA ASN A 74 29.13 -3.92 1.10
C ASN A 74 28.56 -2.54 1.53
N GLY A 75 28.71 -2.14 2.80
CA GLY A 75 29.00 -0.75 3.19
C GLY A 75 27.86 0.29 3.22
N GLY A 76 26.65 -0.01 2.77
CA GLY A 76 25.53 0.96 2.75
C GLY A 76 24.49 0.79 3.88
N SER A 77 24.53 -0.33 4.57
CA SER A 77 23.53 -0.74 5.55
C SER A 77 23.45 0.21 6.76
N GLU A 78 24.60 0.64 7.29
CA GLU A 78 24.65 1.56 8.45
C GLU A 78 24.06 2.93 8.14
N TYR A 79 24.34 3.48 6.93
CA TYR A 79 23.68 4.73 6.49
C TYR A 79 22.18 4.61 6.53
N TRP A 80 21.63 3.54 5.95
CA TRP A 80 20.18 3.34 5.90
C TRP A 80 19.59 3.08 7.29
N LEU A 81 20.27 2.34 8.17
CA LEU A 81 19.85 2.17 9.56
C LEU A 81 19.69 3.52 10.26
N LYS A 82 20.72 4.38 10.16
CA LYS A 82 20.69 5.72 10.77
C LYS A 82 19.53 6.57 10.21
N GLN A 83 19.34 6.59 8.88
CA GLN A 83 18.25 7.35 8.28
C GLN A 83 16.87 6.77 8.62
N SER A 84 16.71 5.46 8.61
CA SER A 84 15.45 4.79 8.98
C SER A 84 15.01 5.19 10.40
N ILE A 85 15.93 5.16 11.36
CA ILE A 85 15.67 5.57 12.75
C ILE A 85 15.32 7.07 12.80
N ARG A 86 16.15 7.92 12.15
CA ARG A 86 15.95 9.38 12.11
C ARG A 86 14.55 9.76 11.63
N TYR A 87 14.08 9.12 10.56
CA TYR A 87 12.78 9.41 9.96
C TYR A 87 11.61 8.64 10.59
N SER A 88 11.84 7.51 11.25
CA SER A 88 10.77 6.79 11.95
C SER A 88 10.44 7.40 13.30
N LYS A 89 11.46 7.80 14.07
CA LYS A 89 11.29 8.28 15.46
C LYS A 89 10.35 9.48 15.61
N PRO A 90 10.38 10.51 14.75
CA PRO A 90 9.46 11.65 14.83
C PRO A 90 7.98 11.27 14.61
N LEU A 91 7.69 10.11 14.03
CA LEU A 91 6.32 9.64 13.79
C LEU A 91 5.68 9.00 15.03
N GLU A 92 6.45 8.70 16.08
CA GLU A 92 5.96 8.01 17.27
C GLU A 92 4.71 8.65 17.91
N PRO A 93 4.62 9.98 18.09
CA PRO A 93 3.44 10.60 18.69
C PRO A 93 2.14 10.31 17.93
N ARG A 94 2.22 9.97 16.64
CA ARG A 94 1.07 9.64 15.81
C ARG A 94 0.37 8.34 16.23
N LYS A 95 0.97 7.54 17.11
CA LYS A 95 0.30 6.38 17.70
C LYS A 95 -0.99 6.73 18.47
N PHE A 96 -1.15 8.01 18.83
CA PHE A 96 -2.36 8.55 19.48
C PHE A 96 -3.25 9.36 18.54
N ASP A 97 -2.96 9.41 17.23
CA ASP A 97 -3.68 10.20 16.26
C ASP A 97 -5.05 9.58 15.97
N ARG A 98 -6.12 10.22 16.46
CA ARG A 98 -7.51 9.79 16.29
C ARG A 98 -8.19 10.39 15.06
N ASP A 99 -7.55 11.32 14.39
CA ASP A 99 -8.15 12.08 13.29
C ASP A 99 -7.95 11.39 11.94
N VAL A 100 -7.05 10.40 11.88
CA VAL A 100 -6.73 9.64 10.67
C VAL A 100 -7.10 8.16 10.78
N HIS A 101 -7.28 7.49 9.64
CA HIS A 101 -7.44 6.04 9.56
C HIS A 101 -6.19 5.33 9.03
N ASP A 102 -5.07 6.04 8.92
CA ASP A 102 -3.88 5.64 8.18
C ASP A 102 -2.74 5.12 9.06
N LEU A 103 -3.02 4.81 10.34
CA LEU A 103 -1.99 4.39 11.29
C LEU A 103 -1.26 3.10 10.86
N GLY A 104 -1.94 2.22 10.11
CA GLY A 104 -1.30 1.05 9.53
C GLY A 104 -0.23 1.41 8.51
N PHE A 105 -0.49 2.38 7.62
CA PHE A 105 0.49 2.87 6.65
C PHE A 105 1.73 3.43 7.33
N ILE A 106 1.55 4.15 8.44
CA ILE A 106 2.65 4.77 9.17
C ILE A 106 3.47 3.71 9.92
N PHE A 107 2.81 2.90 10.74
CA PHE A 107 3.51 2.06 11.71
C PHE A 107 3.91 0.68 11.19
N LEU A 108 3.16 0.08 10.24
CA LEU A 108 3.55 -1.20 9.64
C LEU A 108 4.74 -1.05 8.67
N SER A 109 4.90 0.13 8.06
CA SER A 109 6.05 0.41 7.21
C SER A 109 7.31 0.81 7.98
N THR A 110 7.17 1.31 9.23
CA THR A 110 8.26 1.85 10.03
C THR A 110 8.56 1.04 11.30
N TYR A 111 7.82 1.28 12.37
CA TYR A 111 8.06 0.67 13.69
C TYR A 111 7.97 -0.85 13.66
N TYR A 112 7.09 -1.43 12.85
CA TYR A 112 7.02 -2.88 12.70
C TYR A 112 8.31 -3.44 12.09
N ARG A 113 8.87 -2.80 11.06
CA ARG A 113 10.15 -3.20 10.46
C ARG A 113 11.31 -3.04 11.45
N TRP A 114 11.31 -1.95 12.18
CA TRP A 114 12.29 -1.69 13.22
C TRP A 114 12.21 -2.75 14.34
N TYR A 115 11.01 -3.03 14.85
CA TYR A 115 10.78 -4.07 15.83
C TYR A 115 11.19 -5.47 15.34
N GLN A 116 10.92 -5.79 14.07
CA GLN A 116 11.35 -7.08 13.53
C GLN A 116 12.86 -7.27 13.57
N LEU A 117 13.63 -6.19 13.42
CA LEU A 117 15.08 -6.21 13.45
C LEU A 117 15.63 -6.29 14.89
N THR A 118 15.14 -5.45 15.79
CA THR A 118 15.74 -5.26 17.12
C THR A 118 15.09 -6.06 18.24
N LYS A 119 13.80 -6.39 18.07
CA LYS A 119 12.93 -6.98 19.10
C LYS A 119 12.81 -6.12 20.37
N ASP A 120 13.07 -4.82 20.27
CA ASP A 120 12.93 -3.87 21.37
C ASP A 120 11.46 -3.76 21.81
N PRO A 121 11.11 -4.10 23.07
CA PRO A 121 9.74 -4.06 23.56
C PRO A 121 9.09 -2.67 23.45
N ALA A 122 9.88 -1.59 23.58
CA ALA A 122 9.37 -0.22 23.47
C ALA A 122 8.76 0.06 22.06
N LEU A 123 9.35 -0.52 21.03
CA LEU A 123 8.79 -0.41 19.66
C LEU A 123 7.50 -1.21 19.49
N ASN A 124 7.41 -2.36 20.17
CA ASN A 124 6.19 -3.17 20.21
C ASN A 124 5.05 -2.42 20.89
N ASP A 125 5.32 -1.73 21.99
CA ASP A 125 4.35 -0.91 22.71
C ASP A 125 3.78 0.20 21.80
N VAL A 126 4.62 0.82 20.97
CA VAL A 126 4.17 1.81 19.96
C VAL A 126 3.19 1.21 18.96
N LEU A 127 3.47 0.01 18.46
CA LEU A 127 2.61 -0.71 17.51
C LEU A 127 1.27 -1.11 18.14
N ILE A 128 1.31 -1.62 19.37
CA ILE A 128 0.11 -1.99 20.11
C ILE A 128 -0.77 -0.77 20.35
N GLU A 129 -0.19 0.36 20.78
CA GLU A 129 -0.94 1.59 21.01
C GLU A 129 -1.55 2.15 19.72
N ALA A 130 -0.82 2.16 18.60
CA ALA A 130 -1.34 2.56 17.30
C ALA A 130 -2.56 1.70 16.88
N GLY A 131 -2.51 0.39 17.11
CA GLY A 131 -3.63 -0.52 16.84
C GLY A 131 -4.84 -0.26 17.75
N ARG A 132 -4.63 0.02 19.04
CA ARG A 132 -5.68 0.42 19.97
C ARG A 132 -6.32 1.74 19.54
N THR A 133 -5.51 2.74 19.24
CA THR A 133 -5.98 4.06 18.78
C THR A 133 -6.82 3.94 17.51
N MET A 134 -6.36 3.19 16.52
CA MET A 134 -7.11 2.99 15.30
C MET A 134 -8.46 2.28 15.55
N SER A 135 -8.52 1.35 16.49
CA SER A 135 -9.76 0.63 16.85
C SER A 135 -10.87 1.55 17.39
N LEU A 136 -10.51 2.73 17.94
CA LEU A 136 -11.47 3.71 18.45
C LEU A 136 -12.35 4.34 17.35
N ARG A 137 -11.97 4.18 16.09
CA ARG A 137 -12.76 4.63 14.94
C ARG A 137 -13.95 3.71 14.63
N PHE A 138 -14.08 2.58 15.33
CA PHE A 138 -15.11 1.58 15.05
C PHE A 138 -16.51 2.09 15.38
N ARG A 139 -17.45 1.85 14.48
CA ARG A 139 -18.87 2.17 14.58
C ARG A 139 -19.67 0.88 14.79
N GLU A 140 -20.13 0.70 16.02
CA GLU A 140 -20.80 -0.55 16.45
C GLU A 140 -22.06 -0.87 15.63
N LYS A 141 -22.90 0.13 15.31
CA LYS A 141 -24.13 -0.08 14.56
C LYS A 141 -23.86 -0.52 13.11
N GLY A 142 -22.96 0.15 12.42
CA GLY A 142 -22.59 -0.17 11.03
C GLY A 142 -21.51 -1.23 10.91
N GLN A 143 -20.81 -1.57 12.00
CA GLN A 143 -19.72 -2.55 12.08
C GLN A 143 -18.53 -2.23 11.15
N TYR A 144 -18.08 -0.97 11.11
CA TYR A 144 -16.97 -0.50 10.30
C TYR A 144 -16.10 0.50 11.04
N LEU A 145 -14.84 0.61 10.62
CA LEU A 145 -13.94 1.70 10.99
C LEU A 145 -14.25 2.90 10.10
N ARG A 146 -14.60 4.05 10.70
CA ARG A 146 -14.91 5.25 9.93
C ARG A 146 -13.68 5.84 9.24
N SER A 147 -13.87 6.43 8.08
CA SER A 147 -12.83 7.23 7.40
C SER A 147 -12.56 8.54 8.16
N PHE A 148 -11.50 9.27 7.75
CA PHE A 148 -11.22 10.60 8.32
C PHE A 148 -12.21 11.67 7.83
N VAL A 149 -12.94 11.41 6.75
CA VAL A 149 -13.82 12.38 6.09
C VAL A 149 -15.09 12.63 6.90
N ALA A 150 -15.74 11.55 7.39
CA ALA A 150 -17.01 11.65 8.11
C ALA A 150 -17.30 10.42 8.98
N GLU A 151 -18.22 10.58 9.92
CA GLU A 151 -18.66 9.51 10.82
C GLU A 151 -19.36 8.35 10.09
N ASN A 152 -20.05 8.66 8.99
CA ASN A 152 -20.83 7.73 8.18
C ASN A 152 -20.10 7.19 6.97
N SER A 153 -18.80 7.45 6.86
CA SER A 153 -17.97 7.08 5.69
C SER A 153 -17.02 5.93 6.00
N LEU A 154 -17.01 4.92 5.14
CA LEU A 154 -16.10 3.79 5.13
C LEU A 154 -15.29 3.82 3.82
N PHE A 155 -13.95 3.89 3.90
CA PHE A 155 -13.05 3.82 2.75
C PHE A 155 -12.42 2.43 2.58
N ILE A 156 -12.23 2.02 1.32
CA ILE A 156 -11.50 0.79 0.98
C ILE A 156 -10.04 0.82 1.46
N ASP A 157 -9.43 2.00 1.55
CA ASP A 157 -8.07 2.27 2.02
C ASP A 157 -7.80 1.72 3.43
N ILE A 158 -8.85 1.67 4.26
CA ILE A 158 -8.77 1.14 5.64
C ILE A 158 -8.36 -0.34 5.65
N MET A 159 -8.60 -1.08 4.58
CA MET A 159 -8.15 -2.47 4.47
C MET A 159 -6.64 -2.62 4.53
N MET A 160 -5.87 -1.61 4.11
CA MET A 160 -4.42 -1.58 4.27
C MET A 160 -3.98 -1.26 5.70
N ASN A 161 -4.87 -0.64 6.46
CA ASN A 161 -4.56 -0.13 7.80
C ASN A 161 -5.05 -1.05 8.93
N VAL A 162 -6.09 -1.86 8.69
CA VAL A 162 -6.67 -2.76 9.70
C VAL A 162 -5.66 -3.79 10.25
N GLY A 163 -4.60 -4.07 9.49
CA GLY A 163 -3.50 -4.95 9.90
C GLY A 163 -2.86 -4.54 11.23
N ILE A 164 -2.82 -3.23 11.57
CA ILE A 164 -2.26 -2.77 12.85
C ILE A 164 -3.15 -3.14 14.04
N ILE A 165 -4.48 -3.23 13.85
CA ILE A 165 -5.41 -3.69 14.88
C ILE A 165 -5.25 -5.20 15.10
N PHE A 166 -5.14 -5.98 14.02
CA PHE A 166 -4.84 -7.42 14.11
C PHE A 166 -3.51 -7.67 14.81
N TYR A 167 -2.49 -6.86 14.49
CA TYR A 167 -1.19 -6.93 15.16
C TYR A 167 -1.34 -6.73 16.67
N ALA A 168 -1.97 -5.62 17.09
CA ALA A 168 -2.21 -5.33 18.50
C ALA A 168 -3.01 -6.44 19.20
N ALA A 169 -4.03 -6.98 18.54
CA ALA A 169 -4.82 -8.10 19.05
C ALA A 169 -3.96 -9.35 19.30
N ARG A 170 -3.07 -9.68 18.37
CA ARG A 170 -2.16 -10.83 18.47
C ARG A 170 -1.17 -10.67 19.61
N GLU A 171 -0.51 -9.51 19.72
CA GLU A 171 0.52 -9.25 20.72
C GLU A 171 -0.06 -9.19 22.15
N THR A 172 -1.31 -8.73 22.30
CA THR A 172 -1.96 -8.56 23.60
C THR A 172 -2.92 -9.68 23.99
N GLY A 173 -3.32 -10.53 23.05
CA GLY A 173 -4.40 -11.49 23.25
C GLY A 173 -5.80 -10.86 23.34
N ASP A 174 -5.94 -9.57 23.03
CA ASP A 174 -7.21 -8.84 23.14
C ASP A 174 -8.21 -9.27 22.04
N LYS A 175 -9.20 -10.03 22.46
CA LYS A 175 -10.26 -10.57 21.59
C LYS A 175 -11.16 -9.47 21.02
N ARG A 176 -11.32 -8.34 21.72
CA ARG A 176 -12.14 -7.22 21.24
C ARG A 176 -11.47 -6.53 20.04
N LEU A 177 -10.17 -6.31 20.10
CA LEU A 177 -9.42 -5.76 18.96
C LEU A 177 -9.54 -6.69 17.73
N ARG A 178 -9.39 -8.01 17.96
CA ARG A 178 -9.56 -9.00 16.90
C ARG A 178 -10.97 -8.96 16.29
N ASP A 179 -12.00 -8.88 17.13
CA ASP A 179 -13.40 -8.80 16.69
C ASP A 179 -13.66 -7.53 15.88
N VAL A 180 -13.19 -6.37 16.33
CA VAL A 180 -13.27 -5.09 15.59
C VAL A 180 -12.68 -5.22 14.19
N ALA A 181 -11.47 -5.78 14.07
CA ALA A 181 -10.79 -5.93 12.78
C ALA A 181 -11.55 -6.89 11.83
N ILE A 182 -12.06 -8.01 12.35
CA ILE A 182 -12.83 -8.99 11.56
C ILE A 182 -14.16 -8.37 11.10
N ARG A 183 -14.91 -7.74 11.99
CA ARG A 183 -16.22 -7.13 11.67
C ARG A 183 -16.07 -6.02 10.64
N HIS A 184 -15.05 -5.17 10.78
CA HIS A 184 -14.72 -4.17 9.76
C HIS A 184 -14.45 -4.79 8.40
N ALA A 185 -13.58 -5.80 8.33
CA ALA A 185 -13.22 -6.45 7.08
C ALA A 185 -14.43 -7.15 6.42
N LEU A 186 -15.31 -7.79 7.22
CA LEU A 186 -16.55 -8.40 6.73
C LEU A 186 -17.54 -7.36 6.20
N THR A 187 -17.68 -6.21 6.87
CA THR A 187 -18.51 -5.11 6.38
C THR A 187 -17.94 -4.54 5.08
N THR A 188 -16.64 -4.29 5.02
CA THR A 188 -15.98 -3.81 3.80
C THR A 188 -16.18 -4.78 2.63
N ARG A 189 -16.00 -6.08 2.86
CA ARG A 189 -16.28 -7.13 1.88
C ARG A 189 -17.71 -7.05 1.35
N ARG A 190 -18.68 -6.91 2.25
CA ARG A 190 -20.11 -6.90 1.91
C ARG A 190 -20.54 -5.67 1.11
N VAL A 191 -19.99 -4.48 1.43
CA VAL A 191 -20.52 -3.20 0.91
C VAL A 191 -19.63 -2.55 -0.15
N LEU A 192 -18.32 -2.86 -0.17
CA LEU A 192 -17.39 -2.26 -1.12
C LEU A 192 -16.87 -3.22 -2.19
N VAL A 193 -16.92 -4.54 -1.97
CA VAL A 193 -16.50 -5.52 -2.98
C VAL A 193 -17.75 -6.06 -3.69
N ARG A 194 -17.75 -5.98 -5.01
CA ARG A 194 -18.84 -6.43 -5.86
C ARG A 194 -18.67 -7.90 -6.25
N GLY A 195 -19.72 -8.52 -6.77
CA GLY A 195 -19.71 -9.95 -7.13
C GLY A 195 -18.71 -10.34 -8.21
N ASP A 196 -18.25 -9.39 -9.02
CA ASP A 196 -17.20 -9.57 -10.04
C ASP A 196 -15.77 -9.36 -9.51
N GLY A 197 -15.61 -9.02 -8.24
CA GLY A 197 -14.32 -8.71 -7.61
C GLY A 197 -13.90 -7.24 -7.71
N SER A 198 -14.64 -6.39 -8.46
CA SER A 198 -14.40 -4.95 -8.50
C SER A 198 -14.73 -4.29 -7.17
N THR A 199 -14.17 -3.09 -6.92
CA THR A 199 -14.36 -2.39 -5.65
C THR A 199 -14.92 -0.97 -5.85
N ALA A 200 -15.79 -0.56 -4.91
CA ALA A 200 -16.08 0.85 -4.68
C ALA A 200 -15.01 1.49 -3.78
N HIS A 201 -14.84 2.80 -3.89
CA HIS A 201 -13.92 3.53 -3.00
C HIS A 201 -14.52 3.76 -1.62
N GLU A 202 -15.78 4.18 -1.56
CA GLU A 202 -16.43 4.64 -0.34
C GLU A 202 -17.84 4.07 -0.19
N GLY A 203 -18.18 3.69 1.04
CA GLY A 203 -19.52 3.33 1.46
C GLY A 203 -20.08 4.33 2.46
N ILE A 204 -21.33 4.75 2.26
CA ILE A 204 -22.04 5.67 3.13
C ILE A 204 -23.10 4.90 3.94
N PHE A 205 -23.17 5.19 5.23
CA PHE A 205 -24.06 4.57 6.18
C PHE A 205 -24.99 5.60 6.83
N ASP A 206 -26.14 5.14 7.27
CA ASP A 206 -26.96 5.87 8.23
C ASP A 206 -26.34 5.70 9.63
N THR A 207 -26.02 6.80 10.31
CA THR A 207 -25.34 6.77 11.61
C THR A 207 -26.26 6.30 12.75
N ASP A 208 -27.58 6.48 12.61
CA ASP A 208 -28.54 6.14 13.65
C ASP A 208 -28.94 4.67 13.63
N SER A 209 -29.15 4.11 12.44
CA SER A 209 -29.47 2.69 12.26
C SER A 209 -28.24 1.80 12.04
N GLY A 210 -27.17 2.34 11.47
CA GLY A 210 -26.01 1.59 10.98
C GLY A 210 -26.23 0.94 9.62
N GLU A 211 -27.33 1.28 8.93
CA GLU A 211 -27.68 0.71 7.63
C GLU A 211 -26.76 1.27 6.53
N PHE A 212 -26.32 0.40 5.62
CA PHE A 212 -25.59 0.81 4.42
C PHE A 212 -26.53 1.45 3.42
N LEU A 213 -26.21 2.66 2.97
CA LEU A 213 -27.05 3.45 2.08
C LEU A 213 -26.62 3.36 0.61
N LYS A 214 -25.34 3.59 0.32
CA LYS A 214 -24.83 3.64 -1.05
C LYS A 214 -23.32 3.57 -1.15
N GLN A 215 -22.84 3.19 -2.33
CA GLN A 215 -21.44 3.38 -2.74
C GLN A 215 -21.25 4.79 -3.32
N THR A 216 -20.08 5.38 -3.05
CA THR A 216 -19.65 6.68 -3.58
C THR A 216 -18.13 6.71 -3.76
N THR A 217 -17.56 7.84 -4.10
CA THR A 217 -16.12 7.99 -4.28
C THR A 217 -15.65 9.40 -4.02
N GLN A 218 -14.45 9.54 -3.50
CA GLN A 218 -13.71 10.80 -3.39
C GLN A 218 -12.64 10.90 -4.50
N GLN A 219 -11.99 9.79 -4.83
CA GLN A 219 -10.83 9.76 -5.73
C GLN A 219 -11.11 9.04 -7.06
N GLY A 220 -12.04 8.07 -7.11
CA GLY A 220 -12.42 7.36 -8.33
C GLY A 220 -13.29 8.19 -9.27
N HIS A 221 -13.62 7.61 -10.41
CA HIS A 221 -14.40 8.29 -11.46
C HIS A 221 -15.86 8.52 -11.03
N ARG A 222 -16.51 7.46 -10.52
CA ARG A 222 -17.89 7.45 -10.02
C ARG A 222 -18.04 6.46 -8.87
N GLY A 223 -19.14 6.55 -8.10
CA GLY A 223 -19.41 5.63 -7.00
C GLY A 223 -19.57 4.16 -7.43
N ASP A 224 -20.02 3.93 -8.66
CA ASP A 224 -20.17 2.61 -9.28
C ASP A 224 -18.96 2.17 -10.12
N SER A 225 -17.95 3.01 -10.30
CA SER A 225 -16.72 2.65 -10.98
C SER A 225 -15.76 1.86 -10.08
N CYS A 226 -14.65 1.41 -10.62
CA CYS A 226 -13.60 0.74 -9.89
C CYS A 226 -12.30 1.54 -9.97
N TRP A 227 -12.01 2.31 -8.95
CA TRP A 227 -10.77 3.05 -8.79
C TRP A 227 -9.61 2.07 -8.60
N SER A 228 -8.61 2.10 -9.50
CA SER A 228 -7.60 1.05 -9.59
C SER A 228 -6.74 0.92 -8.35
N ARG A 229 -6.37 2.04 -7.71
CA ARG A 229 -5.62 2.00 -6.46
C ARG A 229 -6.45 1.44 -5.31
N GLY A 230 -7.76 1.74 -5.25
CA GLY A 230 -8.67 1.16 -4.28
C GLY A 230 -8.80 -0.36 -4.43
N LEU A 231 -8.86 -0.86 -5.64
CA LEU A 231 -8.82 -2.29 -5.92
C LEU A 231 -7.50 -2.94 -5.47
N ALA A 232 -6.37 -2.29 -5.74
CA ALA A 232 -5.07 -2.76 -5.29
C ALA A 232 -4.96 -2.77 -3.75
N TRP A 233 -5.53 -1.77 -3.07
CA TRP A 233 -5.66 -1.77 -1.60
C TRP A 233 -6.49 -2.94 -1.09
N ALA A 234 -7.58 -3.28 -1.77
CA ALA A 234 -8.44 -4.39 -1.38
C ALA A 234 -7.71 -5.73 -1.49
N LEU A 235 -7.14 -6.05 -2.65
CA LEU A 235 -6.46 -7.33 -2.83
C LEU A 235 -5.33 -7.54 -1.81
N TYR A 236 -4.52 -6.50 -1.54
CA TYR A 236 -3.46 -6.56 -0.55
C TYR A 236 -4.02 -6.69 0.88
N GLY A 237 -4.98 -5.83 1.22
CA GLY A 237 -5.55 -5.72 2.56
C GLY A 237 -6.34 -6.95 2.98
N PHE A 238 -7.15 -7.54 2.11
CA PHE A 238 -7.84 -8.80 2.38
C PHE A 238 -6.85 -9.97 2.53
N GLY A 239 -5.76 -10.01 1.75
CA GLY A 239 -4.67 -10.95 1.96
C GLY A 239 -4.06 -10.82 3.35
N THR A 240 -3.84 -9.59 3.83
CA THR A 240 -3.38 -9.32 5.20
C THR A 240 -4.39 -9.80 6.25
N CYS A 241 -5.69 -9.57 6.05
CA CYS A 241 -6.73 -10.06 6.95
C CYS A 241 -6.72 -11.59 7.05
N TYR A 242 -6.53 -12.29 5.93
CA TYR A 242 -6.40 -13.75 5.93
C TYR A 242 -5.14 -14.22 6.69
N GLU A 243 -4.00 -13.55 6.51
CA GLU A 243 -2.77 -13.90 7.24
C GLU A 243 -2.97 -13.90 8.75
N TYR A 244 -3.67 -12.90 9.29
CA TYR A 244 -3.93 -12.78 10.73
C TYR A 244 -5.08 -13.64 11.24
N SER A 245 -6.16 -13.78 10.49
CA SER A 245 -7.40 -14.40 10.97
C SER A 245 -7.55 -15.87 10.60
N ARG A 246 -6.97 -16.26 9.46
CA ARG A 246 -7.21 -17.55 8.77
C ARG A 246 -8.67 -17.75 8.35
N ASP A 247 -9.45 -16.68 8.25
CA ASP A 247 -10.82 -16.74 7.76
C ASP A 247 -10.82 -16.84 6.23
N PRO A 248 -11.30 -17.97 5.65
CA PRO A 248 -11.22 -18.22 4.21
C PRO A 248 -11.94 -17.17 3.36
N ARG A 249 -12.96 -16.50 3.92
CA ARG A 249 -13.70 -15.45 3.21
C ARG A 249 -12.81 -14.29 2.78
N PHE A 250 -11.75 -14.01 3.54
CA PHE A 250 -10.80 -12.94 3.19
C PHE A 250 -9.85 -13.37 2.07
N LEU A 251 -9.43 -14.65 2.06
CA LEU A 251 -8.64 -15.17 0.95
C LEU A 251 -9.44 -15.15 -0.34
N GLU A 252 -10.66 -15.68 -0.34
CA GLU A 252 -11.58 -15.67 -1.48
C GLU A 252 -11.80 -14.24 -2.02
N THR A 253 -11.92 -13.25 -1.11
CA THR A 253 -12.11 -11.86 -1.52
C THR A 253 -10.84 -11.27 -2.13
N ALA A 254 -9.66 -11.55 -1.56
CA ALA A 254 -8.39 -11.13 -2.12
C ALA A 254 -8.16 -11.72 -3.52
N GLU A 255 -8.50 -13.00 -3.71
CA GLU A 255 -8.44 -13.68 -5.01
C GLU A 255 -9.39 -13.06 -6.03
N ALA A 256 -10.65 -12.80 -5.65
CA ALA A 256 -11.62 -12.16 -6.55
C ALA A 256 -11.15 -10.75 -7.01
N CYS A 257 -10.61 -9.95 -6.08
CA CYS A 257 -10.02 -8.64 -6.41
C CYS A 257 -8.78 -8.78 -7.31
N ALA A 258 -7.93 -9.77 -7.06
CA ALA A 258 -6.75 -10.05 -7.88
C ALA A 258 -7.13 -10.50 -9.29
N ASP A 259 -8.09 -11.40 -9.42
CA ASP A 259 -8.59 -11.92 -10.69
C ASP A 259 -9.24 -10.79 -11.51
N PHE A 260 -10.03 -9.91 -10.87
CA PHE A 260 -10.56 -8.71 -11.54
C PHE A 260 -9.43 -7.79 -12.03
N TYR A 261 -8.44 -7.48 -11.16
CA TYR A 261 -7.30 -6.68 -11.55
C TYR A 261 -6.60 -7.23 -12.79
N ILE A 262 -6.27 -8.53 -12.77
CA ILE A 262 -5.51 -9.19 -13.84
C ILE A 262 -6.30 -9.20 -15.15
N THR A 263 -7.60 -9.49 -15.10
CA THR A 263 -8.43 -9.63 -16.30
C THR A 263 -8.80 -8.31 -16.95
N HIS A 264 -8.81 -7.20 -16.20
CA HIS A 264 -9.22 -5.88 -16.70
C HIS A 264 -8.07 -4.90 -16.93
N THR A 265 -6.85 -5.25 -16.49
CA THR A 265 -5.66 -4.44 -16.72
C THR A 265 -5.07 -4.76 -18.11
N PRO A 266 -4.53 -3.75 -18.84
CA PRO A 266 -3.80 -3.99 -20.09
C PRO A 266 -2.68 -5.03 -19.92
N ALA A 267 -2.26 -5.64 -21.04
CA ALA A 267 -1.29 -6.73 -21.06
C ALA A 267 0.07 -6.41 -20.42
N ASP A 268 0.40 -5.13 -20.27
CA ASP A 268 1.63 -4.69 -19.59
C ASP A 268 1.51 -4.63 -18.06
N GLY A 269 0.32 -4.90 -17.51
CA GLY A 269 0.08 -5.00 -16.08
C GLY A 269 -0.09 -3.65 -15.36
N VAL A 270 -0.10 -2.51 -16.07
CA VAL A 270 -0.32 -1.18 -15.49
C VAL A 270 -1.75 -0.72 -15.78
N PRO A 271 -2.59 -0.54 -14.76
CA PRO A 271 -4.00 -0.23 -14.95
C PRO A 271 -4.23 1.24 -15.31
N PRO A 272 -5.37 1.60 -15.94
CA PRO A 272 -5.84 2.97 -15.93
C PRO A 272 -6.10 3.41 -14.48
N TRP A 273 -6.12 4.72 -14.23
CA TRP A 273 -6.41 5.24 -12.88
C TRP A 273 -7.78 4.81 -12.32
N ASP A 274 -8.73 4.51 -13.21
CA ASP A 274 -10.05 3.97 -12.88
C ASP A 274 -10.56 3.11 -14.05
N PHE A 275 -10.98 1.88 -13.78
CA PHE A 275 -11.45 0.94 -14.79
C PHE A 275 -12.79 1.34 -15.42
N GLY A 276 -13.60 2.17 -14.74
CA GLY A 276 -14.88 2.70 -15.23
C GLY A 276 -14.77 4.07 -15.90
N ALA A 277 -13.59 4.64 -16.03
CA ALA A 277 -13.36 5.92 -16.68
C ALA A 277 -13.66 5.86 -18.20
N SER A 278 -13.88 7.02 -18.84
CA SER A 278 -14.05 7.10 -20.28
C SER A 278 -12.81 6.61 -21.04
N VAL A 279 -12.97 6.18 -22.30
CA VAL A 279 -11.86 5.68 -23.12
C VAL A 279 -10.68 6.65 -23.17
N GLU A 280 -10.96 7.95 -23.28
CA GLU A 280 -9.90 8.98 -23.29
C GLU A 280 -9.22 9.08 -21.92
N SER A 281 -9.99 9.08 -20.84
CA SER A 281 -9.47 9.17 -19.48
C SER A 281 -8.72 7.91 -19.04
N ARG A 282 -9.00 6.74 -19.62
CA ARG A 282 -8.26 5.49 -19.35
C ARG A 282 -6.83 5.50 -19.89
N LYS A 283 -6.47 6.42 -20.76
CA LYS A 283 -5.07 6.61 -21.18
C LYS A 283 -4.17 7.07 -20.03
N LEU A 284 -4.77 7.65 -19.00
CA LEU A 284 -4.08 7.99 -17.77
C LEU A 284 -3.91 6.71 -16.93
N LEU A 285 -2.69 6.23 -16.85
CA LEU A 285 -2.31 5.06 -16.07
C LEU A 285 -2.03 5.43 -14.61
N ASP A 286 -2.12 4.45 -13.70
CA ASP A 286 -1.69 4.61 -12.31
C ASP A 286 -0.64 3.55 -11.95
N THR A 287 0.64 3.91 -12.06
CA THR A 287 1.77 3.05 -11.71
C THR A 287 1.80 2.71 -10.22
N SER A 288 1.20 3.56 -9.36
CA SER A 288 1.11 3.25 -7.93
C SER A 288 0.16 2.08 -7.66
N ALA A 289 -0.97 2.02 -8.38
CA ALA A 289 -1.86 0.88 -8.31
C ALA A 289 -1.16 -0.42 -8.78
N ALA A 290 -0.35 -0.34 -9.83
CA ALA A 290 0.44 -1.48 -10.31
C ALA A 290 1.47 -1.95 -9.28
N ALA A 291 2.19 -1.03 -8.63
CA ALA A 291 3.17 -1.37 -7.59
C ALA A 291 2.53 -2.04 -6.36
N ILE A 292 1.38 -1.51 -5.91
CA ILE A 292 0.60 -2.08 -4.80
C ILE A 292 0.08 -3.46 -5.16
N ALA A 293 -0.48 -3.62 -6.37
CA ALA A 293 -0.99 -4.90 -6.85
C ALA A 293 0.13 -5.93 -6.96
N ALA A 294 1.30 -5.57 -7.49
CA ALA A 294 2.47 -6.47 -7.55
C ALA A 294 2.88 -6.95 -6.16
N SER A 295 2.99 -6.03 -5.17
CA SER A 295 3.33 -6.42 -3.80
C SER A 295 2.25 -7.31 -3.17
N GLY A 296 0.96 -7.00 -3.38
CA GLY A 296 -0.15 -7.81 -2.92
C GLY A 296 -0.20 -9.20 -3.55
N LEU A 297 0.01 -9.31 -4.87
CA LEU A 297 0.06 -10.57 -5.60
C LEU A 297 1.22 -11.48 -5.15
N LEU A 298 2.41 -10.91 -4.90
CA LEU A 298 3.56 -11.65 -4.34
C LEU A 298 3.26 -12.22 -2.96
N ARG A 299 2.51 -11.49 -2.12
CA ARG A 299 2.05 -12.01 -0.82
C ARG A 299 0.99 -13.08 -1.01
N LEU A 300 -0.02 -12.81 -1.83
CA LEU A 300 -1.14 -13.71 -2.08
C LEU A 300 -0.67 -15.05 -2.67
N SER A 301 0.31 -15.03 -3.60
CA SER A 301 0.90 -16.23 -4.19
C SER A 301 1.41 -17.25 -3.16
N ARG A 302 1.80 -16.77 -1.98
CA ARG A 302 2.35 -17.59 -0.87
C ARG A 302 1.29 -18.02 0.15
N LEU A 303 0.12 -17.40 0.12
CA LEU A 303 -1.00 -17.74 1.01
C LEU A 303 -1.89 -18.83 0.43
N LEU A 304 -1.81 -19.06 -0.88
CA LEU A 304 -2.61 -20.04 -1.58
C LEU A 304 -2.11 -21.46 -1.33
N HIS A 305 -3.05 -22.37 -1.19
CA HIS A 305 -2.76 -23.82 -1.16
C HIS A 305 -2.61 -24.41 -2.57
N ASP A 306 -3.20 -23.77 -3.59
CA ASP A 306 -3.06 -24.15 -4.99
C ASP A 306 -1.74 -23.59 -5.56
N PRO A 307 -0.75 -24.46 -5.85
CA PRO A 307 0.54 -24.04 -6.36
C PRO A 307 0.45 -23.48 -7.79
N VAL A 308 -0.52 -23.90 -8.59
CA VAL A 308 -0.72 -23.40 -9.96
C VAL A 308 -1.17 -21.95 -9.93
N LYS A 309 -2.20 -21.67 -9.13
CA LYS A 309 -2.70 -20.31 -8.96
C LYS A 309 -1.68 -19.41 -8.25
N GLY A 310 -0.97 -19.96 -7.26
CA GLY A 310 0.15 -19.24 -6.61
C GLY A 310 1.25 -18.86 -7.59
N HIS A 311 1.65 -19.76 -8.48
CA HIS A 311 2.63 -19.46 -9.53
C HIS A 311 2.09 -18.45 -10.55
N PHE A 312 0.82 -18.51 -10.91
CA PHE A 312 0.19 -17.52 -11.80
C PHE A 312 0.25 -16.10 -11.21
N TYR A 313 -0.08 -15.92 -9.93
CA TYR A 313 0.01 -14.62 -9.26
C TYR A 313 1.46 -14.14 -9.12
N TRP A 314 2.39 -15.05 -8.83
CA TRP A 314 3.82 -14.74 -8.82
C TRP A 314 4.28 -14.23 -10.19
N SER A 315 3.98 -14.96 -11.26
CA SER A 315 4.37 -14.60 -12.62
C SER A 315 3.76 -13.29 -13.08
N THR A 316 2.50 -13.02 -12.70
CA THR A 316 1.85 -11.74 -12.97
C THR A 316 2.54 -10.59 -12.24
N ALA A 317 2.87 -10.77 -10.97
CA ALA A 317 3.55 -9.75 -10.19
C ALA A 317 4.95 -9.42 -10.74
N THR A 318 5.73 -10.43 -11.09
CA THR A 318 7.06 -10.23 -11.70
C THR A 318 6.96 -9.59 -13.07
N HIS A 319 5.93 -9.89 -13.86
CA HIS A 319 5.64 -9.20 -15.11
C HIS A 319 5.33 -7.71 -14.90
N ILE A 320 4.49 -7.37 -13.92
CA ILE A 320 4.22 -5.97 -13.54
C ILE A 320 5.53 -5.26 -13.15
N LEU A 321 6.34 -5.87 -12.29
CA LEU A 321 7.62 -5.32 -11.87
C LEU A 321 8.57 -5.10 -13.04
N ARG A 322 8.63 -6.03 -14.00
CA ARG A 322 9.41 -5.91 -15.24
C ARG A 322 8.95 -4.70 -16.06
N THR A 323 7.65 -4.50 -16.19
CA THR A 323 7.08 -3.34 -16.88
C THR A 323 7.42 -2.03 -16.18
N LEU A 324 7.22 -1.95 -14.86
CA LEU A 324 7.55 -0.75 -14.08
C LEU A 324 9.04 -0.41 -14.17
N SER A 325 9.91 -1.41 -14.06
CA SER A 325 11.37 -1.24 -14.15
C SER A 325 11.84 -0.76 -15.52
N ASN A 326 11.25 -1.26 -16.60
CA ASN A 326 11.70 -0.93 -17.96
C ASN A 326 11.07 0.36 -18.53
N LYS A 327 9.82 0.68 -18.15
CA LYS A 327 9.04 1.74 -18.80
C LYS A 327 8.74 2.95 -17.93
N HIS A 328 8.75 2.78 -16.60
CA HIS A 328 8.20 3.78 -15.68
C HIS A 328 9.18 4.34 -14.66
N LEU A 329 10.46 3.94 -14.69
CA LEU A 329 11.47 4.60 -13.86
C LEU A 329 11.70 6.05 -14.33
N GLY A 330 11.98 6.96 -13.39
CA GLY A 330 12.37 8.33 -13.67
C GLY A 330 13.76 8.49 -14.33
N LYS A 331 14.50 7.40 -14.44
CA LYS A 331 15.90 7.31 -14.91
C LYS A 331 16.20 8.01 -16.25
N PRO A 332 15.32 7.92 -17.28
CA PRO A 332 15.60 8.56 -18.57
C PRO A 332 15.43 10.08 -18.56
N GLU A 333 14.77 10.67 -17.57
CA GLU A 333 14.47 12.10 -17.53
C GLU A 333 15.44 12.86 -16.63
N PRO A 334 16.35 13.67 -17.19
CA PRO A 334 17.27 14.47 -16.40
C PRO A 334 16.50 15.37 -15.41
N GLY A 335 16.84 15.26 -14.12
CA GLY A 335 16.24 16.07 -13.08
C GLY A 335 14.92 15.55 -12.49
N TRP A 336 14.41 14.38 -12.92
CA TRP A 336 13.32 13.71 -12.24
C TRP A 336 13.77 13.20 -10.86
N GLU A 337 13.05 13.55 -9.78
CA GLU A 337 13.48 13.27 -8.39
C GLU A 337 12.86 12.00 -7.80
N GLY A 338 11.73 11.54 -8.34
CA GLY A 338 11.09 10.31 -7.90
C GLY A 338 11.66 9.05 -8.54
N VAL A 339 11.19 7.90 -8.09
CA VAL A 339 11.57 6.58 -8.61
C VAL A 339 10.69 6.18 -9.79
N LEU A 340 9.36 6.16 -9.59
CA LEU A 340 8.37 5.80 -10.60
C LEU A 340 7.65 7.04 -11.13
N LYS A 341 7.41 7.08 -12.44
CA LYS A 341 6.55 8.06 -13.11
C LYS A 341 5.17 7.46 -13.37
N GLY A 342 4.18 8.33 -13.58
CA GLY A 342 2.85 7.91 -14.03
C GLY A 342 1.94 7.46 -12.90
N GLY A 343 2.21 7.85 -11.66
CA GLY A 343 1.28 7.69 -10.56
C GLY A 343 0.17 8.74 -10.59
N VAL A 344 -0.98 8.43 -9.98
CA VAL A 344 -2.11 9.35 -9.87
C VAL A 344 -2.55 9.47 -8.42
N TYR A 345 -2.35 10.66 -7.81
CA TYR A 345 -2.87 10.89 -6.46
C TYR A 345 -4.36 11.21 -6.48
N HIS A 346 -4.75 12.35 -7.05
CA HIS A 346 -6.15 12.78 -7.02
C HIS A 346 -6.51 13.58 -8.28
N ILE A 347 -7.14 12.91 -9.24
CA ILE A 347 -7.43 13.51 -10.55
C ILE A 347 -8.34 14.73 -10.47
N HIS A 348 -9.43 14.66 -9.68
CA HIS A 348 -10.40 15.73 -9.56
C HIS A 348 -9.82 17.02 -8.95
N LYS A 349 -8.77 16.89 -8.15
CA LYS A 349 -8.05 18.01 -7.54
C LYS A 349 -6.75 18.36 -8.26
N LYS A 350 -6.43 17.64 -9.34
CA LYS A 350 -5.20 17.80 -10.15
C LYS A 350 -3.92 17.71 -9.30
N LEU A 351 -3.88 16.77 -8.36
CA LEU A 351 -2.75 16.56 -7.48
C LEU A 351 -2.02 15.27 -7.88
N GLY A 352 -0.70 15.36 -8.09
CA GLY A 352 0.16 14.22 -8.41
C GLY A 352 -0.39 13.37 -9.56
N VAL A 353 -0.76 13.99 -10.70
CA VAL A 353 -1.31 13.32 -11.88
C VAL A 353 -0.18 13.10 -12.87
N SER A 354 0.07 11.85 -13.26
CA SER A 354 1.23 11.41 -14.05
C SER A 354 2.58 11.71 -13.38
N GLU A 355 2.59 11.75 -12.06
CA GLU A 355 3.74 12.12 -11.23
C GLU A 355 4.28 10.92 -10.45
N SER A 356 5.37 11.12 -9.73
CA SER A 356 5.78 10.20 -8.67
C SER A 356 4.93 10.39 -7.44
N VAL A 357 4.54 9.30 -6.81
CA VAL A 357 3.75 9.31 -5.56
C VAL A 357 4.40 8.39 -4.53
N MET A 358 4.57 8.86 -3.31
CA MET A 358 5.41 8.19 -2.31
C MET A 358 4.95 6.76 -1.98
N TRP A 359 3.64 6.49 -1.98
CA TRP A 359 3.13 5.12 -1.79
C TRP A 359 3.45 4.21 -2.98
N GLY A 360 3.41 4.74 -4.21
CA GLY A 360 3.80 3.98 -5.40
C GLY A 360 5.26 3.55 -5.32
N GLU A 361 6.13 4.43 -4.88
CA GLU A 361 7.56 4.14 -4.71
C GLU A 361 7.82 3.11 -3.61
N TYR A 362 7.14 3.27 -2.46
CA TYR A 362 7.28 2.33 -1.35
C TYR A 362 6.85 0.91 -1.75
N PHE A 363 5.66 0.76 -2.35
CA PHE A 363 5.16 -0.56 -2.73
C PHE A 363 5.95 -1.16 -3.90
N PHE A 364 6.53 -0.35 -4.79
CA PHE A 364 7.47 -0.84 -5.79
C PHE A 364 8.73 -1.43 -5.15
N VAL A 365 9.36 -0.70 -4.22
CA VAL A 365 10.54 -1.17 -3.49
C VAL A 365 10.23 -2.40 -2.64
N GLU A 366 9.06 -2.44 -1.98
CA GLU A 366 8.59 -3.60 -1.23
C GLU A 366 8.41 -4.83 -2.12
N ALA A 367 7.78 -4.65 -3.29
CA ALA A 367 7.58 -5.74 -4.24
C ALA A 367 8.91 -6.25 -4.83
N LEU A 368 9.84 -5.36 -5.18
CA LEU A 368 11.19 -5.74 -5.60
C LEU A 368 11.91 -6.56 -4.53
N GLU A 369 11.87 -6.11 -3.27
CA GLU A 369 12.51 -6.83 -2.16
C GLU A 369 11.88 -8.21 -1.95
N HIS A 370 10.54 -8.30 -2.06
CA HIS A 370 9.85 -9.58 -1.98
C HIS A 370 10.23 -10.53 -3.14
N ALA A 371 10.24 -10.04 -4.38
CA ALA A 371 10.62 -10.85 -5.54
C ALA A 371 12.07 -11.35 -5.44
N LEU A 372 12.98 -10.44 -5.11
CA LEU A 372 14.43 -10.73 -5.00
C LEU A 372 14.81 -11.72 -3.88
N ARG A 373 13.92 -12.03 -2.95
CA ARG A 373 14.17 -13.09 -1.94
C ARG A 373 14.05 -14.49 -2.52
N TYR A 374 13.36 -14.65 -3.64
CA TYR A 374 13.01 -15.94 -4.22
C TYR A 374 13.56 -16.14 -5.65
N LEU A 375 14.21 -15.10 -6.21
CA LEU A 375 15.02 -15.15 -7.42
C LEU A 375 16.52 -15.35 -7.06
#